data_0d12304a802078828aabb0b7a4319fde
#
_entry.id   0d12304a802078828aabb0b7a4319fde
#
_cell.length_a   1.000
_cell.length_b   1.000
_cell.length_c   1.000
_cell.angle_alpha   90.00
_cell.angle_beta   90.00
_cell.angle_gamma   90.00
#
_symmetry.space_group_name_H-M   'P 1'
#
loop_
_entity.id
_entity.type
_entity.pdbx_description
1 polymer ?
#
loop_
_entity_poly.entity_id
_entity_poly.type
_entity_poly.pdbx_seq_one_letter_code
_entity_poly.pdbx_strand_id
1 'polypeptide(L)'
;MDSKLLNVRCDNCGAEYRISSRGEMVCRFCGSNVYLSDKDFKAYKNTRDNMLMTDRFINDEVSDKGDVLRLWNNGSKANFTTNRGLTVTFDSYYSVILDDKEIYIGTEKLAVIFNKAESLANFTYNLSRIEYPSADIKDLSRFLPNIVYKSELEDGRALMIVSKTDNIYPLFLFENLKATTVAWIISRLENLGCLLEFNDMDFRALKAEDLYINPKTHELFILDGWDGVERTSRRNYLKDMRLIAKDIMDTSTAPELCMKFLDGEPAETAYDDFSNWDEVIMKGFNGHNFHQFNT
;
A
#
# COMPACT_ATOMS: atom_id res chain seq x y z
N MET A 1 18.52 11.70 7.11
CA MET A 1 17.05 11.55 7.13
C MET A 1 16.47 12.66 6.25
N ASP A 2 16.19 12.34 5.02
CA ASP A 2 15.45 13.26 4.16
C ASP A 2 13.99 13.30 4.66
N SER A 3 13.57 14.51 5.04
CA SER A 3 12.19 14.73 5.47
C SER A 3 11.26 14.41 4.31
N LYS A 4 10.36 13.44 4.45
CA LYS A 4 9.28 13.26 3.48
C LYS A 4 8.59 14.61 3.27
N LEU A 5 8.53 15.01 2.01
CA LEU A 5 7.92 16.26 1.60
C LEU A 5 6.43 16.01 1.32
N LEU A 6 5.56 16.86 1.85
CA LEU A 6 4.15 16.81 1.54
C LEU A 6 3.92 17.22 0.08
N ASN A 7 3.21 16.42 -0.68
CA ASN A 7 2.75 16.79 -2.02
C ASN A 7 1.52 17.70 -1.91
N VAL A 8 1.62 18.93 -2.42
CA VAL A 8 0.54 19.92 -2.47
C VAL A 8 0.31 20.31 -3.91
N ARG A 9 -0.94 20.35 -4.33
CA ARG A 9 -1.32 20.83 -5.67
C ARG A 9 -1.67 22.32 -5.63
N CYS A 10 -1.26 23.03 -6.67
CA CYS A 10 -1.75 24.38 -6.90
C CYS A 10 -3.21 24.36 -7.34
N ASP A 11 -4.11 25.00 -6.59
CA ASP A 11 -5.53 25.02 -6.87
C ASP A 11 -5.89 25.66 -8.23
N ASN A 12 -4.99 26.51 -8.75
CA ASN A 12 -5.24 27.24 -10.01
C ASN A 12 -4.78 26.47 -11.25
N CYS A 13 -3.63 25.76 -11.22
CA CYS A 13 -3.07 25.11 -12.40
C CYS A 13 -2.77 23.62 -12.22
N GLY A 14 -3.04 23.06 -11.04
CA GLY A 14 -2.82 21.64 -10.75
C GLY A 14 -1.33 21.22 -10.58
N ALA A 15 -0.38 22.14 -10.68
CA ALA A 15 1.04 21.83 -10.54
C ALA A 15 1.33 21.28 -9.12
N GLU A 16 2.12 20.22 -9.05
CA GLU A 16 2.47 19.55 -7.81
C GLU A 16 3.77 20.13 -7.20
N TYR A 17 3.76 20.29 -5.89
CA TYR A 17 4.88 20.78 -5.12
C TYR A 17 5.14 19.90 -3.91
N ARG A 18 6.42 19.72 -3.58
CA ARG A 18 6.86 19.07 -2.36
C ARG A 18 7.23 20.12 -1.34
N ILE A 19 6.52 20.15 -0.22
CA ILE A 19 6.69 21.15 0.84
C ILE A 19 7.12 20.47 2.14
N SER A 20 8.18 20.97 2.77
CA SER A 20 8.74 20.43 4.03
C SER A 20 8.35 21.24 5.27
N SER A 21 7.76 22.42 5.11
CA SER A 21 7.44 23.32 6.21
C SER A 21 6.16 24.10 5.96
N ARG A 22 5.55 24.62 7.03
CA ARG A 22 4.47 25.61 6.92
C ARG A 22 4.90 26.79 6.09
N GLY A 23 4.01 27.26 5.24
CA GLY A 23 4.25 28.51 4.54
C GLY A 23 3.37 28.69 3.32
N GLU A 24 3.46 29.88 2.82
CA GLU A 24 2.95 30.31 1.55
C GLU A 24 4.10 30.21 0.54
N MET A 25 3.81 29.65 -0.62
CA MET A 25 4.73 29.68 -1.75
C MET A 25 4.02 30.16 -3.00
N VAL A 26 4.75 30.78 -3.89
CA VAL A 26 4.23 31.20 -5.19
C VAL A 26 4.40 30.05 -6.18
N CYS A 27 3.33 29.66 -6.86
CA CYS A 27 3.36 28.67 -7.91
C CYS A 27 4.28 29.13 -9.04
N ARG A 28 5.31 28.34 -9.37
CA ARG A 28 6.29 28.66 -10.41
C ARG A 28 5.71 28.63 -11.83
N PHE A 29 4.53 28.03 -12.00
CA PHE A 29 3.90 27.88 -13.31
C PHE A 29 2.83 28.95 -13.59
N CYS A 30 2.02 29.31 -12.58
CA CYS A 30 0.93 30.24 -12.79
C CYS A 30 0.99 31.51 -11.90
N GLY A 31 1.97 31.62 -11.00
CA GLY A 31 2.12 32.76 -10.11
C GLY A 31 1.11 32.84 -8.96
N SER A 32 0.20 31.87 -8.83
CA SER A 32 -0.76 31.86 -7.72
C SER A 32 -0.11 31.43 -6.42
N ASN A 33 -0.65 31.92 -5.30
CA ASN A 33 -0.20 31.49 -3.99
C ASN A 33 -0.68 30.06 -3.71
N VAL A 34 0.22 29.20 -3.25
CA VAL A 34 -0.06 27.85 -2.79
C VAL A 34 0.09 27.84 -1.28
N TYR A 35 -0.99 27.48 -0.60
CA TYR A 35 -1.01 27.43 0.87
C TYR A 35 -1.00 26.00 1.35
N LEU A 36 -0.18 25.73 2.35
CA LEU A 36 -0.36 24.56 3.19
C LEU A 36 -1.22 24.97 4.39
N SER A 37 -2.47 24.52 4.40
CA SER A 37 -3.39 24.82 5.48
C SER A 37 -2.90 24.23 6.82
N ASP A 38 -3.32 24.81 7.94
CA ASP A 38 -3.02 24.24 9.26
C ASP A 38 -3.56 22.83 9.44
N LYS A 39 -4.67 22.51 8.77
CA LYS A 39 -5.28 21.17 8.75
C LYS A 39 -4.37 20.18 8.01
N ASP A 40 -3.89 20.55 6.83
CA ASP A 40 -3.02 19.70 6.00
C ASP A 40 -1.66 19.49 6.67
N PHE A 41 -1.11 20.55 7.25
CA PHE A 41 0.14 20.45 8.01
C PHE A 41 -0.01 19.56 9.26
N LYS A 42 -1.14 19.65 9.95
CA LYS A 42 -1.43 18.80 11.11
C LYS A 42 -1.59 17.34 10.67
N ALA A 43 -2.29 17.08 9.56
CA ALA A 43 -2.42 15.76 8.98
C ALA A 43 -1.06 15.17 8.56
N TYR A 44 -0.22 15.98 7.90
CA TYR A 44 1.16 15.60 7.56
C TYR A 44 2.00 15.30 8.79
N LYS A 45 1.96 16.16 9.80
CA LYS A 45 2.71 15.94 11.05
C LYS A 45 2.28 14.65 11.73
N ASN A 46 0.96 14.41 11.80
CA ASN A 46 0.44 13.18 12.38
C ASN A 46 0.90 11.95 11.59
N THR A 47 0.83 11.99 10.26
CA THR A 47 1.31 10.91 9.40
C THR A 47 2.80 10.64 9.61
N ARG A 48 3.63 11.72 9.66
CA ARG A 48 5.05 11.61 9.95
C ARG A 48 5.33 11.02 11.34
N ASP A 49 4.62 11.52 12.36
CA ASP A 49 4.78 11.03 13.73
C ASP A 49 4.36 9.55 13.81
N ASN A 50 3.30 9.18 13.06
CA ASN A 50 2.83 7.82 12.92
C ASN A 50 3.89 6.93 12.27
N MET A 51 4.51 7.38 11.19
CA MET A 51 5.59 6.64 10.52
C MET A 51 6.77 6.42 11.46
N LEU A 52 7.21 7.47 12.18
CA LEU A 52 8.31 7.36 13.14
C LEU A 52 7.98 6.39 14.26
N MET A 53 6.73 6.40 14.75
CA MET A 53 6.27 5.47 15.78
C MET A 53 6.20 4.03 15.23
N THR A 54 5.71 3.85 14.01
CA THR A 54 5.66 2.54 13.38
C THR A 54 7.06 2.00 13.11
N ASP A 55 7.99 2.86 12.66
CA ASP A 55 9.39 2.49 12.46
C ASP A 55 10.04 2.07 13.79
N ARG A 56 9.82 2.80 14.87
CA ARG A 56 10.27 2.41 16.21
C ARG A 56 9.66 1.09 16.67
N PHE A 57 8.38 0.90 16.42
CA PHE A 57 7.68 -0.32 16.76
C PHE A 57 8.26 -1.53 15.99
N ILE A 58 8.51 -1.36 14.68
CA ILE A 58 9.15 -2.39 13.83
C ILE A 58 10.58 -2.70 14.31
N ASN A 59 11.30 -1.69 14.80
CA ASN A 59 12.68 -1.83 15.27
C ASN A 59 12.80 -2.13 16.79
N ASP A 60 11.72 -2.58 17.44
CA ASP A 60 11.67 -2.89 18.89
C ASP A 60 12.00 -1.71 19.83
N GLU A 61 11.92 -0.47 19.35
CA GLU A 61 12.16 0.72 20.18
C GLU A 61 10.94 1.13 21.01
N VAL A 62 9.76 0.55 20.74
CA VAL A 62 8.50 0.84 21.43
C VAL A 62 7.81 -0.47 21.82
N SER A 63 7.71 -0.72 23.11
CA SER A 63 7.09 -1.94 23.66
C SER A 63 5.59 -1.80 23.91
N ASP A 64 5.05 -0.58 23.88
CA ASP A 64 3.65 -0.29 24.27
C ASP A 64 2.72 -0.19 23.05
N LYS A 65 1.81 -1.16 22.93
CA LYS A 65 0.75 -1.21 21.92
C LYS A 65 -0.20 0.01 21.96
N GLY A 66 -0.32 0.67 23.10
CA GLY A 66 -1.19 1.82 23.28
C GLY A 66 -0.77 3.02 22.43
N ASP A 67 0.51 3.15 22.16
CA ASP A 67 1.03 4.26 21.35
C ASP A 67 0.70 4.11 19.88
N VAL A 68 0.75 2.90 19.34
CA VAL A 68 0.34 2.62 17.95
C VAL A 68 -1.15 2.93 17.75
N LEU A 69 -2.00 2.61 18.71
CA LEU A 69 -3.44 2.88 18.65
C LEU A 69 -3.76 4.40 18.73
N ARG A 70 -2.93 5.21 19.39
CA ARG A 70 -3.09 6.67 19.42
C ARG A 70 -2.88 7.32 18.06
N LEU A 71 -2.20 6.65 17.14
CA LEU A 71 -1.94 7.15 15.78
C LEU A 71 -3.24 7.36 15.00
N TRP A 72 -4.29 6.58 15.31
CA TRP A 72 -5.58 6.63 14.66
C TRP A 72 -6.52 7.72 15.21
N ASN A 73 -6.16 8.40 16.30
CA ASN A 73 -7.04 9.31 17.01
C ASN A 73 -7.19 10.72 16.38
N ASN A 74 -6.55 11.01 15.26
CA ASN A 74 -6.55 12.35 14.64
C ASN A 74 -7.22 12.37 13.26
N GLY A 75 -8.21 11.52 13.06
CA GLY A 75 -8.91 11.38 11.80
C GLY A 75 -9.71 12.61 11.37
N SER A 76 -9.97 12.70 10.09
CA SER A 76 -10.95 13.59 9.47
C SER A 76 -12.14 12.78 8.99
N LYS A 77 -13.30 13.47 8.83
CA LYS A 77 -14.50 12.86 8.26
C LYS A 77 -14.62 13.22 6.78
N ALA A 78 -14.74 12.21 5.94
CA ALA A 78 -15.14 12.37 4.55
C ALA A 78 -16.61 11.98 4.40
N ASN A 79 -17.37 12.74 3.61
CA ASN A 79 -18.77 12.47 3.34
C ASN A 79 -18.94 12.24 1.85
N PHE A 80 -19.63 11.16 1.49
CA PHE A 80 -19.91 10.79 0.12
C PHE A 80 -21.41 10.63 -0.05
N THR A 81 -22.00 11.32 -1.04
CA THR A 81 -23.42 11.17 -1.36
C THR A 81 -23.59 10.17 -2.48
N THR A 82 -24.36 9.12 -2.23
CA THR A 82 -24.68 8.11 -3.24
C THR A 82 -25.68 8.63 -4.27
N ASN A 83 -25.76 8.00 -5.43
CA ASN A 83 -26.76 8.31 -6.46
C ASN A 83 -28.22 8.12 -5.98
N ARG A 84 -28.42 7.49 -4.80
CA ARG A 84 -29.75 7.36 -4.14
C ARG A 84 -29.98 8.41 -3.06
N GLY A 85 -29.12 9.42 -2.95
CA GLY A 85 -29.21 10.50 -1.96
C GLY A 85 -28.83 10.08 -0.52
N LEU A 86 -28.21 8.93 -0.32
CA LEU A 86 -27.71 8.51 1.00
C LEU A 86 -26.31 9.09 1.23
N THR A 87 -26.09 9.70 2.40
CA THR A 87 -24.76 10.16 2.79
C THR A 87 -24.03 9.05 3.55
N VAL A 88 -22.88 8.66 3.02
CA VAL A 88 -21.92 7.75 3.68
C VAL A 88 -20.83 8.59 4.32
N THR A 89 -20.72 8.55 5.64
CA THR A 89 -19.66 9.20 6.39
C THR A 89 -18.54 8.21 6.64
N PHE A 90 -17.31 8.59 6.32
CA PHE A 90 -16.11 7.77 6.51
C PHE A 90 -15.12 8.51 7.39
N ASP A 91 -14.72 7.86 8.49
CA ASP A 91 -13.67 8.37 9.36
C ASP A 91 -12.31 7.93 8.79
N SER A 92 -11.54 8.90 8.28
CA SER A 92 -10.20 8.66 7.75
C SER A 92 -9.16 9.41 8.56
N TYR A 93 -7.97 8.87 8.70
CA TYR A 93 -6.84 9.59 9.28
C TYR A 93 -5.82 10.01 8.21
N TYR A 94 -5.84 9.39 7.05
CA TYR A 94 -5.01 9.71 5.91
C TYR A 94 -5.78 9.55 4.60
N SER A 95 -5.42 10.30 3.58
CA SER A 95 -5.96 10.14 2.23
C SER A 95 -4.87 10.30 1.18
N VAL A 96 -4.97 9.52 0.12
CA VAL A 96 -4.12 9.58 -1.06
C VAL A 96 -4.99 9.91 -2.26
N ILE A 97 -4.55 10.87 -3.08
CA ILE A 97 -5.21 11.23 -4.32
C ILE A 97 -4.30 10.77 -5.45
N LEU A 98 -4.78 9.83 -6.24
CA LEU A 98 -4.14 9.31 -7.44
C LEU A 98 -4.87 9.87 -8.68
N ASP A 99 -4.31 9.67 -9.87
CA ASP A 99 -4.89 10.19 -11.12
C ASP A 99 -6.27 9.57 -11.44
N ASP A 100 -6.49 8.33 -11.02
CA ASP A 100 -7.67 7.52 -11.35
C ASP A 100 -8.61 7.27 -10.16
N LYS A 101 -8.17 7.54 -8.94
CA LYS A 101 -8.92 7.27 -7.71
C LYS A 101 -8.44 8.07 -6.51
N GLU A 102 -9.27 8.14 -5.48
CA GLU A 102 -8.93 8.67 -4.16
C GLU A 102 -9.04 7.54 -3.13
N ILE A 103 -8.07 7.44 -2.22
CA ILE A 103 -8.04 6.43 -1.17
C ILE A 103 -8.13 7.13 0.18
N TYR A 104 -9.10 6.74 0.99
CA TYR A 104 -9.29 7.21 2.35
C TYR A 104 -9.03 6.07 3.33
N ILE A 105 -8.07 6.25 4.21
CA ILE A 105 -7.58 5.19 5.10
C ILE A 105 -8.10 5.46 6.51
N GLY A 106 -8.95 4.59 6.99
CA GLY A 106 -9.46 4.56 8.35
C GLY A 106 -8.79 3.47 9.20
N THR A 107 -9.18 3.38 10.45
CA THR A 107 -8.64 2.40 11.40
C THR A 107 -8.99 0.97 10.99
N GLU A 108 -10.27 0.71 10.74
CA GLU A 108 -10.80 -0.63 10.45
C GLU A 108 -11.28 -0.79 9.01
N LYS A 109 -11.17 0.26 8.20
CA LYS A 109 -11.70 0.30 6.84
C LYS A 109 -10.83 1.14 5.94
N LEU A 110 -10.93 0.83 4.66
CA LEU A 110 -10.38 1.58 3.55
C LEU A 110 -11.55 1.98 2.66
N ALA A 111 -11.66 3.25 2.28
CA ALA A 111 -12.60 3.70 1.25
C ALA A 111 -11.83 4.10 -0.01
N VAL A 112 -12.21 3.53 -1.14
CA VAL A 112 -11.65 3.84 -2.46
C VAL A 112 -12.75 4.49 -3.29
N ILE A 113 -12.45 5.67 -3.84
CA ILE A 113 -13.32 6.41 -4.74
C ILE A 113 -12.73 6.34 -6.12
N PHE A 114 -13.28 5.50 -6.96
CA PHE A 114 -12.90 5.41 -8.37
C PHE A 114 -13.51 6.55 -9.18
N ASN A 115 -12.72 7.18 -10.03
CA ASN A 115 -13.21 8.23 -10.94
C ASN A 115 -14.21 7.69 -11.97
N LYS A 116 -14.26 6.37 -12.19
CA LYS A 116 -15.17 5.69 -13.12
C LYS A 116 -15.80 4.47 -12.45
N ALA A 117 -17.11 4.30 -12.61
CA ALA A 117 -17.82 3.13 -12.10
C ALA A 117 -17.33 1.81 -12.73
N GLU A 118 -16.78 1.86 -13.94
CA GLU A 118 -16.17 0.70 -14.61
C GLU A 118 -14.98 0.13 -13.84
N SER A 119 -14.15 0.99 -13.22
CA SER A 119 -13.01 0.53 -12.40
C SER A 119 -13.49 -0.30 -11.21
N LEU A 120 -14.56 0.11 -10.52
CA LEU A 120 -15.16 -0.70 -9.46
C LEU A 120 -15.71 -2.04 -9.98
N ALA A 121 -16.33 -2.03 -11.17
CA ALA A 121 -16.82 -3.25 -11.79
C ALA A 121 -15.67 -4.21 -12.13
N ASN A 122 -14.59 -3.70 -12.72
CA ASN A 122 -13.39 -4.48 -13.02
C ASN A 122 -12.73 -5.02 -11.76
N PHE A 123 -12.60 -4.21 -10.71
CA PHE A 123 -12.07 -4.61 -9.42
C PHE A 123 -12.83 -5.83 -8.85
N THR A 124 -14.15 -5.71 -8.76
CA THR A 124 -14.99 -6.78 -8.22
C THR A 124 -15.01 -8.03 -9.11
N TYR A 125 -14.99 -7.85 -10.43
CA TYR A 125 -14.93 -8.93 -11.39
C TYR A 125 -13.63 -9.73 -11.27
N ASN A 126 -12.49 -9.05 -11.22
CA ASN A 126 -11.19 -9.70 -11.12
C ASN A 126 -11.04 -10.50 -9.82
N LEU A 127 -11.45 -9.94 -8.68
CA LEU A 127 -11.46 -10.67 -7.41
C LEU A 127 -12.35 -11.91 -7.44
N SER A 128 -13.52 -11.82 -8.07
CA SER A 128 -14.49 -12.93 -8.13
C SER A 128 -14.01 -14.15 -8.95
N ARG A 129 -12.97 -13.94 -9.75
CA ARG A 129 -12.41 -14.97 -10.65
C ARG A 129 -11.22 -15.71 -10.09
N ILE A 130 -10.76 -15.34 -8.89
CA ILE A 130 -9.63 -16.02 -8.26
C ILE A 130 -10.03 -17.40 -7.84
N GLU A 131 -9.37 -18.40 -8.41
CA GLU A 131 -9.47 -19.80 -8.04
C GLU A 131 -8.27 -20.20 -7.18
N TYR A 132 -8.48 -21.14 -6.28
CA TYR A 132 -7.44 -21.62 -5.38
C TYR A 132 -7.16 -23.09 -5.68
N PRO A 133 -5.88 -23.48 -5.92
CA PRO A 133 -5.51 -24.83 -6.28
C PRO A 133 -5.81 -25.87 -5.19
N SER A 134 -5.89 -25.45 -3.94
CA SER A 134 -6.19 -26.33 -2.80
C SER A 134 -6.86 -25.57 -1.66
N ALA A 135 -7.39 -26.29 -0.67
CA ALA A 135 -7.98 -25.70 0.53
C ALA A 135 -6.94 -24.92 1.37
N ASP A 136 -5.70 -25.40 1.41
CA ASP A 136 -4.63 -24.71 2.15
C ASP A 136 -4.26 -23.40 1.49
N ILE A 137 -4.19 -23.35 0.16
CA ILE A 137 -3.93 -22.13 -0.60
C ILE A 137 -5.09 -21.13 -0.50
N LYS A 138 -6.32 -21.64 -0.29
CA LYS A 138 -7.50 -20.79 -0.08
C LYS A 138 -7.36 -19.86 1.13
N ASP A 139 -6.52 -20.20 2.10
CA ASP A 139 -6.22 -19.32 3.24
C ASP A 139 -5.61 -17.98 2.79
N LEU A 140 -4.98 -17.93 1.62
CA LEU A 140 -4.50 -16.67 1.03
C LEU A 140 -5.62 -15.66 0.76
N SER A 141 -6.88 -16.11 0.66
CA SER A 141 -8.03 -15.21 0.48
C SER A 141 -8.17 -14.15 1.57
N ARG A 142 -7.64 -14.42 2.77
CA ARG A 142 -7.65 -13.46 3.89
C ARG A 142 -6.79 -12.23 3.66
N PHE A 143 -5.83 -12.30 2.73
CA PHE A 143 -4.95 -11.20 2.36
C PHE A 143 -5.49 -10.34 1.21
N LEU A 144 -6.65 -10.73 0.67
CA LEU A 144 -7.33 -10.04 -0.41
C LEU A 144 -8.44 -9.12 0.14
N PRO A 145 -8.95 -8.18 -0.68
CA PRO A 145 -9.96 -7.23 -0.22
C PRO A 145 -11.27 -7.91 0.21
N ASN A 146 -11.73 -7.64 1.42
CA ASN A 146 -13.07 -7.97 1.86
C ASN A 146 -13.97 -6.73 1.69
N ILE A 147 -14.71 -6.67 0.59
CA ILE A 147 -15.58 -5.54 0.25
C ILE A 147 -16.84 -5.60 1.10
N VAL A 148 -17.05 -4.60 1.96
CA VAL A 148 -18.21 -4.50 2.85
C VAL A 148 -19.29 -3.54 2.35
N TYR A 149 -18.92 -2.63 1.44
CA TYR A 149 -19.87 -1.68 0.83
C TYR A 149 -19.41 -1.25 -0.55
N LYS A 150 -20.34 -1.02 -1.45
CA LYS A 150 -20.10 -0.40 -2.76
C LYS A 150 -21.35 0.37 -3.23
N SER A 151 -21.13 1.51 -3.88
CA SER A 151 -22.19 2.33 -4.46
C SER A 151 -21.64 3.25 -5.53
N GLU A 152 -22.48 3.65 -6.47
CA GLU A 152 -22.23 4.83 -7.29
C GLU A 152 -22.52 6.09 -6.47
N LEU A 153 -21.77 7.16 -6.72
CA LEU A 153 -21.94 8.48 -6.14
C LEU A 153 -22.76 9.37 -7.07
N GLU A 154 -23.34 10.44 -6.52
CA GLU A 154 -24.16 11.40 -7.28
C GLU A 154 -23.40 12.12 -8.40
N ASP A 155 -22.07 12.21 -8.28
CA ASP A 155 -21.18 12.83 -9.27
C ASP A 155 -20.67 11.84 -10.34
N GLY A 156 -21.18 10.60 -10.34
CA GLY A 156 -20.83 9.56 -11.31
C GLY A 156 -19.57 8.76 -10.95
N ARG A 157 -18.88 9.09 -9.85
CA ARG A 157 -17.80 8.27 -9.29
C ARG A 157 -18.33 7.03 -8.59
N ALA A 158 -17.48 6.11 -8.21
CA ALA A 158 -17.87 4.90 -7.49
C ALA A 158 -17.12 4.75 -6.18
N LEU A 159 -17.86 4.49 -5.11
CA LEU A 159 -17.33 4.23 -3.76
C LEU A 159 -17.25 2.72 -3.51
N MET A 160 -16.11 2.27 -3.00
CA MET A 160 -15.91 0.95 -2.43
C MET A 160 -15.37 1.09 -1.01
N ILE A 161 -15.88 0.29 -0.07
CA ILE A 161 -15.33 0.19 1.28
C ILE A 161 -14.86 -1.23 1.52
N VAL A 162 -13.59 -1.36 1.89
CA VAL A 162 -12.93 -2.61 2.26
C VAL A 162 -12.71 -2.65 3.76
N SER A 163 -12.99 -3.78 4.40
CA SER A 163 -12.66 -3.97 5.82
C SER A 163 -11.18 -4.34 5.99
N LYS A 164 -10.57 -3.87 7.06
CA LYS A 164 -9.25 -4.27 7.54
C LYS A 164 -9.22 -4.25 9.07
N THR A 165 -8.18 -4.78 9.66
CA THR A 165 -7.95 -4.64 11.10
C THR A 165 -7.16 -3.34 11.39
N ASP A 166 -7.22 -2.85 12.62
CA ASP A 166 -6.60 -1.60 13.08
C ASP A 166 -5.07 -1.59 12.98
N ASN A 167 -4.45 -2.75 13.02
CA ASN A 167 -3.00 -2.96 12.96
C ASN A 167 -2.47 -3.25 11.55
N ILE A 168 -3.24 -2.96 10.51
CA ILE A 168 -2.84 -3.03 9.10
C ILE A 168 -2.59 -1.61 8.59
N TYR A 169 -1.36 -1.36 8.10
CA TYR A 169 -0.87 -0.06 7.68
C TYR A 169 -0.49 -0.06 6.20
N PRO A 170 -0.70 1.06 5.47
CA PRO A 170 -0.24 1.19 4.09
C PRO A 170 1.27 1.03 3.98
N LEU A 171 1.73 0.22 3.03
CA LEU A 171 3.16 -0.04 2.84
C LEU A 171 3.95 1.21 2.44
N PHE A 172 3.36 2.09 1.64
CA PHE A 172 4.01 3.34 1.19
C PHE A 172 4.35 4.34 2.33
N LEU A 173 3.85 4.09 3.55
CA LEU A 173 4.23 4.88 4.73
C LEU A 173 5.59 4.48 5.30
N PHE A 174 6.16 3.38 4.85
CA PHE A 174 7.41 2.83 5.37
C PHE A 174 8.57 3.13 4.43
N GLU A 175 9.70 3.52 4.98
CA GLU A 175 10.95 3.78 4.25
C GLU A 175 12.13 3.30 5.08
N ASN A 176 13.23 3.00 4.40
CA ASN A 176 14.49 2.60 5.03
C ASN A 176 14.34 1.38 5.97
N LEU A 177 13.46 0.44 5.59
CA LEU A 177 13.29 -0.80 6.33
C LEU A 177 14.55 -1.66 6.22
N LYS A 178 14.90 -2.36 7.29
CA LYS A 178 15.98 -3.36 7.23
C LYS A 178 15.68 -4.42 6.18
N ALA A 179 16.72 -4.89 5.50
CA ALA A 179 16.56 -5.92 4.47
C ALA A 179 15.88 -7.19 4.99
N THR A 180 16.08 -7.57 6.26
CA THR A 180 15.38 -8.70 6.90
C THR A 180 13.86 -8.48 6.98
N THR A 181 13.42 -7.23 7.17
CA THR A 181 11.99 -6.86 7.15
C THR A 181 11.45 -6.93 5.74
N VAL A 182 12.17 -6.38 4.76
CA VAL A 182 11.73 -6.41 3.36
C VAL A 182 11.74 -7.83 2.79
N ALA A 183 12.63 -8.69 3.28
CA ALA A 183 12.71 -10.08 2.85
C ALA A 183 11.41 -10.86 3.07
N TRP A 184 10.74 -10.69 4.22
CA TRP A 184 9.45 -11.35 4.40
C TRP A 184 8.35 -10.73 3.53
N ILE A 185 8.40 -9.40 3.26
CA ILE A 185 7.46 -8.73 2.33
C ILE A 185 7.59 -9.35 0.94
N ILE A 186 8.82 -9.50 0.44
CA ILE A 186 9.09 -10.16 -0.85
C ILE A 186 8.54 -11.59 -0.83
N SER A 187 8.81 -12.37 0.20
CA SER A 187 8.31 -13.76 0.31
C SER A 187 6.78 -13.83 0.23
N ARG A 188 6.05 -12.84 0.77
CA ARG A 188 4.58 -12.78 0.65
C ARG A 188 4.13 -12.40 -0.74
N LEU A 189 4.84 -11.47 -1.37
CA LEU A 189 4.56 -11.08 -2.75
C LEU A 189 4.86 -12.22 -3.73
N GLU A 190 5.93 -12.99 -3.54
CA GLU A 190 6.23 -14.19 -4.34
C GLU A 190 5.11 -15.25 -4.24
N ASN A 191 4.61 -15.51 -3.03
CA ASN A 191 3.47 -16.42 -2.85
C ASN A 191 2.22 -15.96 -3.61
N LEU A 192 1.96 -14.64 -3.60
CA LEU A 192 0.86 -14.10 -4.39
C LEU A 192 1.11 -14.23 -5.89
N GLY A 193 2.36 -14.06 -6.34
CA GLY A 193 2.74 -14.25 -7.73
C GLY A 193 2.38 -15.65 -8.22
N CYS A 194 2.65 -16.68 -7.43
CA CYS A 194 2.24 -18.05 -7.75
C CYS A 194 0.71 -18.19 -7.87
N LEU A 195 -0.07 -17.53 -7.01
CA LEU A 195 -1.53 -17.52 -7.11
C LEU A 195 -2.03 -16.78 -8.36
N LEU A 196 -1.42 -15.66 -8.70
CA LEU A 196 -1.76 -14.90 -9.91
C LEU A 196 -1.44 -15.72 -11.17
N GLU A 197 -0.28 -16.36 -11.22
CA GLU A 197 0.10 -17.24 -12.33
C GLU A 197 -0.84 -18.41 -12.49
N PHE A 198 -1.24 -19.07 -11.40
CA PHE A 198 -2.23 -20.15 -11.43
C PHE A 198 -3.56 -19.72 -12.07
N ASN A 199 -3.91 -18.43 -11.95
CA ASN A 199 -5.14 -17.84 -12.49
C ASN A 199 -4.96 -17.19 -13.88
N ASP A 200 -3.79 -17.28 -14.50
CA ASP A 200 -3.44 -16.52 -15.71
C ASP A 200 -3.67 -15.01 -15.54
N MET A 201 -3.39 -14.48 -14.37
CA MET A 201 -3.59 -13.07 -14.00
C MET A 201 -2.26 -12.35 -13.76
N ASP A 202 -2.23 -11.05 -14.05
CA ASP A 202 -1.13 -10.16 -13.70
C ASP A 202 -1.64 -8.75 -13.43
N PHE A 203 -0.97 -8.01 -12.55
CA PHE A 203 -1.19 -6.58 -12.41
C PHE A 203 -0.56 -5.84 -13.60
N ARG A 204 -1.28 -4.89 -14.19
CA ARG A 204 -0.67 -3.97 -15.18
C ARG A 204 0.43 -3.14 -14.56
N ALA A 205 0.25 -2.73 -13.32
CA ALA A 205 1.21 -2.04 -12.48
C ALA A 205 0.81 -2.24 -11.02
N LEU A 206 1.60 -3.00 -10.25
CA LEU A 206 1.46 -3.09 -8.80
C LEU A 206 2.17 -1.90 -8.17
N LYS A 207 1.53 -1.24 -7.20
CA LYS A 207 2.08 -0.06 -6.53
C LYS A 207 2.14 -0.27 -5.03
N ALA A 208 3.02 0.47 -4.34
CA ALA A 208 3.10 0.43 -2.88
C ALA A 208 1.79 0.89 -2.21
N GLU A 209 0.99 1.74 -2.88
CA GLU A 209 -0.31 2.21 -2.44
C GLU A 209 -1.37 1.10 -2.41
N ASP A 210 -1.19 0.04 -3.19
CA ASP A 210 -2.09 -1.12 -3.22
C ASP A 210 -1.83 -2.08 -2.05
N LEU A 211 -0.67 -1.95 -1.39
CA LEU A 211 -0.13 -2.89 -0.41
C LEU A 211 -0.29 -2.37 1.02
N TYR A 212 -0.63 -3.29 1.91
CA TYR A 212 -0.80 -3.02 3.34
C TYR A 212 -0.11 -4.11 4.15
N ILE A 213 0.47 -3.76 5.28
CA ILE A 213 1.21 -4.69 6.13
C ILE A 213 0.70 -4.69 7.57
N ASN A 214 0.76 -5.85 8.19
CA ASN A 214 0.70 -6.00 9.63
C ASN A 214 2.12 -6.31 10.14
N PRO A 215 2.81 -5.33 10.72
CA PRO A 215 4.19 -5.52 11.17
C PRO A 215 4.34 -6.55 12.30
N LYS A 216 3.26 -6.85 13.02
CA LYS A 216 3.24 -7.83 14.12
C LYS A 216 3.21 -9.27 13.65
N THR A 217 2.39 -9.54 12.64
CA THR A 217 2.10 -10.90 12.18
C THR A 217 2.86 -11.25 10.93
N HIS A 218 3.62 -10.30 10.35
CA HIS A 218 4.30 -10.43 9.06
C HIS A 218 3.31 -10.82 7.94
N GLU A 219 2.13 -10.22 7.99
CA GLU A 219 1.12 -10.39 6.95
C GLU A 219 1.17 -9.21 5.99
N LEU A 220 1.05 -9.53 4.72
CA LEU A 220 0.92 -8.56 3.62
C LEU A 220 -0.45 -8.73 2.99
N PHE A 221 -1.13 -7.61 2.77
CA PHE A 221 -2.45 -7.54 2.17
C PHE A 221 -2.39 -6.72 0.89
N ILE A 222 -3.11 -7.14 -0.14
CA ILE A 222 -3.33 -6.34 -1.34
C ILE A 222 -4.78 -5.88 -1.32
N LEU A 223 -5.01 -4.70 -0.78
CA LEU A 223 -6.36 -4.18 -0.56
C LEU A 223 -6.88 -3.31 -1.69
N ASP A 224 -6.02 -2.93 -2.64
CA ASP A 224 -6.36 -2.12 -3.81
C ASP A 224 -5.66 -2.63 -5.08
N GLY A 225 -5.82 -1.93 -6.23
CA GLY A 225 -5.16 -2.24 -7.50
C GLY A 225 -5.83 -3.31 -8.36
N TRP A 226 -6.84 -4.02 -7.86
CA TRP A 226 -7.49 -5.14 -8.57
C TRP A 226 -8.27 -4.72 -9.83
N ASP A 227 -8.60 -3.46 -9.99
CA ASP A 227 -9.15 -2.91 -11.24
C ASP A 227 -8.13 -2.88 -12.38
N GLY A 228 -6.85 -2.88 -12.04
CA GLY A 228 -5.72 -2.98 -12.96
C GLY A 228 -5.26 -4.39 -13.30
N VAL A 229 -5.89 -5.44 -12.77
CA VAL A 229 -5.55 -6.83 -13.09
C VAL A 229 -6.10 -7.24 -14.44
N GLU A 230 -5.30 -7.96 -15.23
CA GLU A 230 -5.68 -8.48 -16.53
C GLU A 230 -5.30 -9.96 -16.69
N ARG A 231 -5.97 -10.67 -17.62
CA ARG A 231 -5.55 -12.01 -18.04
C ARG A 231 -4.39 -11.92 -19.00
N THR A 232 -3.26 -12.48 -18.61
CA THR A 232 -2.05 -12.45 -19.43
C THR A 232 -1.05 -13.47 -18.94
N SER A 233 -0.15 -13.89 -19.82
CA SER A 233 1.04 -14.66 -19.47
C SER A 233 2.23 -13.77 -19.09
N ARG A 234 2.08 -12.44 -19.09
CA ARG A 234 3.12 -11.53 -18.61
C ARG A 234 3.33 -11.70 -17.11
N ARG A 235 4.43 -11.17 -16.62
CA ARG A 235 4.82 -11.20 -15.21
C ARG A 235 5.36 -9.83 -14.78
N ASN A 236 4.62 -8.75 -15.13
CA ASN A 236 4.99 -7.37 -14.75
C ASN A 236 5.07 -7.23 -13.24
N TYR A 237 4.15 -7.88 -12.53
CA TYR A 237 4.09 -7.95 -11.09
C TYR A 237 5.45 -8.28 -10.44
N LEU A 238 6.22 -9.24 -10.99
CA LEU A 238 7.54 -9.59 -10.43
C LEU A 238 8.57 -8.46 -10.56
N LYS A 239 8.47 -7.64 -11.61
CA LYS A 239 9.29 -6.43 -11.78
C LYS A 239 8.87 -5.34 -10.80
N ASP A 240 7.57 -5.09 -10.68
CA ASP A 240 7.03 -4.09 -9.78
C ASP A 240 7.36 -4.42 -8.32
N MET A 241 7.25 -5.68 -7.91
CA MET A 241 7.65 -6.15 -6.58
C MET A 241 9.10 -5.79 -6.27
N ARG A 242 10.04 -6.02 -7.21
CA ARG A 242 11.46 -5.68 -7.04
C ARG A 242 11.68 -4.19 -6.87
N LEU A 243 10.96 -3.37 -7.65
CA LEU A 243 11.03 -1.91 -7.55
C LEU A 243 10.50 -1.44 -6.20
N ILE A 244 9.34 -1.92 -5.78
CA ILE A 244 8.75 -1.60 -4.48
C ILE A 244 9.70 -2.01 -3.34
N ALA A 245 10.26 -3.23 -3.41
CA ALA A 245 11.18 -3.71 -2.38
C ALA A 245 12.43 -2.81 -2.25
N LYS A 246 13.01 -2.37 -3.37
CA LYS A 246 14.17 -1.45 -3.36
C LYS A 246 13.80 -0.07 -2.82
N ASP A 247 12.60 0.42 -3.10
CA ASP A 247 12.15 1.76 -2.69
C ASP A 247 11.95 1.86 -1.17
N ILE A 248 11.46 0.79 -0.54
CA ILE A 248 11.19 0.77 0.91
C ILE A 248 12.39 0.31 1.76
N MET A 249 13.43 -0.26 1.15
CA MET A 249 14.53 -0.92 1.85
C MET A 249 15.71 0.01 2.10
N ASP A 250 16.31 -0.08 3.28
CA ASP A 250 17.69 0.36 3.50
C ASP A 250 18.64 -0.65 2.83
N THR A 251 19.05 -0.33 1.61
CA THR A 251 19.91 -1.21 0.80
C THR A 251 21.28 -1.46 1.42
N SER A 252 21.73 -0.59 2.35
CA SER A 252 23.01 -0.80 3.07
C SER A 252 22.96 -2.00 4.02
N THR A 253 21.76 -2.45 4.39
CA THR A 253 21.55 -3.62 5.27
C THR A 253 21.36 -4.93 4.46
N ALA A 254 21.28 -4.84 3.13
CA ALA A 254 20.95 -5.96 2.27
C ALA A 254 22.18 -6.85 1.98
N PRO A 255 22.02 -8.18 2.08
CA PRO A 255 23.04 -9.10 1.56
C PRO A 255 23.24 -8.91 0.05
N GLU A 256 24.45 -9.16 -0.43
CA GLU A 256 24.79 -9.06 -1.86
C GLU A 256 23.85 -9.90 -2.75
N LEU A 257 23.52 -11.13 -2.30
CA LEU A 257 22.59 -12.00 -3.02
C LEU A 257 21.18 -11.40 -3.14
N CYS A 258 20.72 -10.69 -2.10
CA CYS A 258 19.44 -10.00 -2.14
C CYS A 258 19.45 -8.88 -3.20
N MET A 259 20.49 -8.05 -3.20
CA MET A 259 20.60 -6.99 -4.21
C MET A 259 20.73 -7.56 -5.62
N LYS A 260 21.50 -8.64 -5.80
CA LYS A 260 21.61 -9.32 -7.10
C LYS A 260 20.26 -9.86 -7.59
N PHE A 261 19.42 -10.39 -6.71
CA PHE A 261 18.05 -10.82 -7.05
C PHE A 261 17.18 -9.64 -7.44
N LEU A 262 17.21 -8.55 -6.68
CA LEU A 262 16.38 -7.37 -6.93
C LEU A 262 16.79 -6.59 -8.19
N ASP A 263 18.07 -6.64 -8.57
CA ASP A 263 18.59 -5.99 -9.78
C ASP A 263 18.50 -6.89 -11.02
N GLY A 264 18.25 -8.20 -10.83
CA GLY A 264 18.12 -9.18 -11.89
C GLY A 264 16.77 -9.13 -12.61
N GLU A 265 16.72 -9.72 -13.80
CA GLU A 265 15.44 -9.98 -14.47
C GLU A 265 14.69 -11.09 -13.74
N PRO A 266 13.36 -10.97 -13.59
CA PRO A 266 12.53 -12.04 -13.05
C PRO A 266 12.66 -13.34 -13.84
N ALA A 267 12.42 -14.47 -13.19
CA ALA A 267 12.30 -15.76 -13.86
C ALA A 267 11.09 -15.79 -14.82
N GLU A 268 11.04 -16.81 -15.69
CA GLU A 268 9.93 -16.97 -16.63
C GLU A 268 8.60 -17.29 -15.94
N THR A 269 8.66 -17.97 -14.80
CA THR A 269 7.48 -18.31 -13.99
C THR A 269 7.60 -17.74 -12.58
N ALA A 270 6.47 -17.48 -11.94
CA ALA A 270 6.45 -17.04 -10.54
C ALA A 270 6.97 -18.15 -9.60
N TYR A 271 6.79 -19.42 -9.97
CA TYR A 271 7.31 -20.55 -9.19
C TYR A 271 8.84 -20.62 -9.22
N ASP A 272 9.45 -20.37 -10.39
CA ASP A 272 10.90 -20.33 -10.52
C ASP A 272 11.47 -19.09 -9.81
N ASP A 273 10.79 -17.96 -9.90
CA ASP A 273 11.19 -16.73 -9.20
C ASP A 273 11.13 -16.90 -7.68
N PHE A 274 10.05 -17.50 -7.17
CA PHE A 274 9.93 -17.87 -5.77
C PHE A 274 11.06 -18.84 -5.32
N SER A 275 11.41 -19.84 -6.15
CA SER A 275 12.50 -20.75 -5.86
C SER A 275 13.85 -20.04 -5.81
N ASN A 276 14.10 -19.10 -6.71
CA ASN A 276 15.29 -18.25 -6.71
C ASN A 276 15.34 -17.38 -5.45
N TRP A 277 14.19 -16.83 -5.04
CA TRP A 277 14.09 -16.06 -3.82
C TRP A 277 14.36 -16.92 -2.56
N ASP A 278 13.86 -18.15 -2.51
CA ASP A 278 14.12 -19.08 -1.42
C ASP A 278 15.62 -19.35 -1.27
N GLU A 279 16.36 -19.48 -2.37
CA GLU A 279 17.83 -19.58 -2.33
C GLU A 279 18.49 -18.32 -1.74
N VAL A 280 17.96 -17.13 -2.04
CA VAL A 280 18.44 -15.87 -1.44
C VAL A 280 18.22 -15.88 0.07
N ILE A 281 17.04 -16.30 0.53
CA ILE A 281 16.74 -16.43 1.96
C ILE A 281 17.73 -17.38 2.63
N MET A 282 17.91 -18.58 2.06
CA MET A 282 18.79 -19.60 2.64
C MET A 282 20.25 -19.19 2.69
N LYS A 283 20.76 -18.57 1.62
CA LYS A 283 22.21 -18.26 1.48
C LYS A 283 22.56 -16.83 1.93
N GLY A 284 21.66 -15.88 1.74
CA GLY A 284 21.88 -14.46 2.04
C GLY A 284 21.46 -14.07 3.46
N PHE A 285 20.36 -14.61 3.94
CA PHE A 285 19.80 -14.29 5.27
C PHE A 285 20.01 -15.41 6.31
N ASN A 286 20.82 -16.44 6.00
CA ASN A 286 21.08 -17.59 6.87
C ASN A 286 19.83 -18.43 7.21
N GLY A 287 18.88 -18.51 6.28
CA GLY A 287 17.67 -19.33 6.41
C GLY A 287 16.45 -18.54 6.83
N HIS A 288 15.33 -19.28 7.00
CA HIS A 288 14.02 -18.72 7.36
C HIS A 288 13.90 -18.26 8.82
N ASN A 289 14.98 -17.75 9.41
CA ASN A 289 14.96 -17.19 10.76
C ASN A 289 14.26 -15.84 10.73
N PHE A 290 12.93 -15.85 10.72
CA PHE A 290 12.15 -14.64 10.88
C PHE A 290 12.27 -14.18 12.32
N HIS A 291 12.99 -13.08 12.52
CA HIS A 291 12.90 -12.35 13.79
C HIS A 291 11.47 -11.81 13.87
N GLN A 292 10.73 -12.24 14.89
CA GLN A 292 9.46 -11.61 15.18
C GLN A 292 9.71 -10.11 15.41
N PHE A 293 8.85 -9.27 14.84
CA PHE A 293 8.75 -7.91 15.31
C PHE A 293 8.28 -8.01 16.77
N ASN A 294 9.09 -7.59 17.71
CA ASN A 294 8.86 -7.65 19.16
C ASN A 294 8.94 -9.06 19.77
N THR A 295 10.09 -9.54 20.05
CA THR A 295 10.38 -10.37 21.22
C THR A 295 11.12 -9.55 22.24
#